data_816ccc15f4690e753af6fd63a7b7ba8d
#
_entry.id   816ccc15f4690e753af6fd63a7b7ba8d
#
_cell.length_a   1.000
_cell.length_b   1.000
_cell.length_c   1.000
_cell.angle_alpha   90.00
_cell.angle_beta   90.00
_cell.angle_gamma   90.00
#
_symmetry.space_group_name_H-M   'P 1'
#
loop_
_entity.id
_entity.type
_entity.pdbx_description
1 polymer ?
#
loop_
_entity_poly.entity_id
_entity_poly.type
_entity_poly.pdbx_seq_one_letter_code
_entity_poly.pdbx_strand_id
1 'polypeptide(L)'
;MKLYKKLLYTMCMAGSITLTGCDDFLTPDNKSAVNDVEYFTTSAGLQALTYDAYAQLKNIFNSSDVTAYFNSGTDLYQDGRNDISAALHRWSNFTPENGTVKNFYTDCYDGIRSCLAIQYYAAQSTVSEDIKQKNIDEGRFIECLYYYLLVNNFGGVPLVTEYAKQAGEIKEQPRATAEAV
;
A
#
# COMPACT_ATOMS: atom_id res chain seq x y z
N MET A 1 57.67 38.00 -0.79
CA MET A 1 56.62 37.63 0.20
C MET A 1 55.24 38.29 -0.08
N LYS A 2 55.14 39.50 -0.59
CA LYS A 2 53.85 40.17 -0.82
C LYS A 2 53.04 39.62 -2.03
N LEU A 3 53.73 39.15 -3.06
CA LEU A 3 53.06 38.61 -4.29
C LEU A 3 52.39 37.24 -4.02
N TYR A 4 53.05 36.35 -3.31
CA TYR A 4 52.54 35.05 -2.93
C TYR A 4 51.26 35.11 -2.08
N LYS A 5 51.20 36.04 -1.14
CA LYS A 5 50.00 36.25 -0.33
C LYS A 5 48.81 36.74 -1.18
N LYS A 6 49.05 37.61 -2.15
CA LYS A 6 47.97 38.06 -3.06
C LYS A 6 47.46 36.93 -3.96
N LEU A 7 48.34 36.05 -4.46
CA LEU A 7 47.95 34.88 -5.25
C LEU A 7 47.14 33.88 -4.43
N LEU A 8 47.49 33.67 -3.15
CA LEU A 8 46.75 32.80 -2.25
C LEU A 8 45.31 33.32 -1.95
N TYR A 9 45.17 34.65 -1.77
CA TYR A 9 43.86 35.27 -1.53
C TYR A 9 42.95 35.23 -2.77
N THR A 10 43.48 35.43 -3.97
CA THR A 10 42.72 35.27 -5.21
C THR A 10 42.32 33.85 -5.48
N MET A 11 43.13 32.85 -5.12
CA MET A 11 42.80 31.44 -5.27
C MET A 11 41.73 30.99 -4.26
N CYS A 12 41.74 31.48 -3.03
CA CYS A 12 40.69 31.23 -2.05
C CYS A 12 39.37 31.90 -2.41
N MET A 13 39.35 33.11 -2.96
CA MET A 13 38.13 33.79 -3.39
C MET A 13 37.51 33.12 -4.64
N ALA A 14 38.30 32.57 -5.55
CA ALA A 14 37.80 31.83 -6.73
C ALA A 14 37.19 30.45 -6.33
N GLY A 15 37.69 29.83 -5.25
CA GLY A 15 37.20 28.55 -4.73
C GLY A 15 35.85 28.64 -3.99
N SER A 16 35.50 29.83 -3.46
CA SER A 16 34.23 30.01 -2.71
C SER A 16 33.00 30.23 -3.57
N ILE A 17 33.17 30.52 -4.87
CA ILE A 17 32.03 30.75 -5.79
C ILE A 17 31.46 29.44 -6.35
N THR A 18 32.18 28.33 -6.24
CA THR A 18 31.75 27.03 -6.77
C THR A 18 30.90 26.18 -5.81
N LEU A 19 30.61 26.68 -4.58
CA LEU A 19 29.85 25.95 -3.55
C LEU A 19 28.36 26.34 -3.50
N THR A 20 27.90 27.23 -4.37
CA THR A 20 26.46 27.41 -4.54
C THR A 20 25.95 26.30 -5.46
N GLY A 21 25.79 25.10 -4.90
CA GLY A 21 25.01 24.04 -5.53
C GLY A 21 23.59 24.56 -5.74
N CYS A 22 23.12 24.57 -6.96
CA CYS A 22 21.71 24.82 -7.25
C CYS A 22 20.90 23.64 -6.69
N ASP A 23 20.29 23.80 -5.52
CA ASP A 23 19.33 22.84 -4.97
C ASP A 23 18.21 22.54 -6.00
N ASP A 24 17.88 23.52 -6.81
CA ASP A 24 16.87 23.43 -7.88
C ASP A 24 17.27 22.46 -9.02
N PHE A 25 18.59 22.23 -9.24
CA PHE A 25 19.06 21.25 -10.24
C PHE A 25 18.97 19.80 -9.76
N LEU A 26 18.97 19.59 -8.45
CA LEU A 26 18.92 18.25 -7.85
C LEU A 26 17.49 17.81 -7.48
N THR A 27 16.54 18.73 -7.48
CA THR A 27 15.12 18.39 -7.35
C THR A 27 14.59 17.96 -8.71
N PRO A 28 14.29 16.67 -8.94
CA PRO A 28 13.71 16.24 -10.20
C PRO A 28 12.32 16.86 -10.36
N ASP A 29 12.20 17.90 -11.18
CA ASP A 29 10.90 18.42 -11.62
C ASP A 29 10.31 17.42 -12.62
N ASN A 30 9.67 16.40 -12.07
CA ASN A 30 9.01 15.38 -12.87
C ASN A 30 7.68 15.93 -13.42
N LYS A 31 7.77 16.69 -14.50
CA LYS A 31 6.60 17.28 -15.20
C LYS A 31 5.58 16.24 -15.69
N SER A 32 5.94 14.96 -15.67
CA SER A 32 5.07 13.84 -16.02
C SER A 32 4.48 13.14 -14.80
N ALA A 33 4.95 13.44 -13.59
CA ALA A 33 4.35 12.90 -12.37
C ALA A 33 3.09 13.72 -12.06
N VAL A 34 1.97 13.07 -12.09
CA VAL A 34 0.75 13.60 -11.48
C VAL A 34 1.07 13.80 -10.00
N ASN A 35 0.88 15.02 -9.49
CA ASN A 35 0.96 15.27 -8.06
C ASN A 35 -0.18 14.47 -7.41
N ASP A 36 0.15 13.45 -6.64
CA ASP A 36 -0.83 12.53 -6.04
C ASP A 36 -1.95 13.28 -5.32
N VAL A 37 -1.59 14.32 -4.55
CA VAL A 37 -2.59 15.12 -3.83
C VAL A 37 -3.49 15.88 -4.80
N GLU A 38 -2.93 16.50 -5.84
CA GLU A 38 -3.69 17.27 -6.81
C GLU A 38 -4.67 16.41 -7.59
N TYR A 39 -4.28 15.20 -7.97
CA TYR A 39 -5.14 14.30 -8.72
C TYR A 39 -6.17 13.60 -7.82
N PHE A 40 -5.73 12.96 -6.73
CA PHE A 40 -6.61 12.14 -5.90
C PHE A 40 -7.62 12.93 -5.07
N THR A 41 -7.46 14.26 -4.95
CA THR A 41 -8.47 15.13 -4.33
C THR A 41 -9.56 15.58 -5.31
N THR A 42 -9.49 15.21 -6.58
CA THR A 42 -10.57 15.46 -7.57
C THR A 42 -11.63 14.35 -7.52
N SER A 43 -12.81 14.61 -8.08
CA SER A 43 -13.88 13.60 -8.22
C SER A 43 -13.40 12.37 -9.01
N ALA A 44 -12.68 12.58 -10.11
CA ALA A 44 -12.12 11.49 -10.93
C ALA A 44 -11.05 10.70 -10.16
N GLY A 45 -10.22 11.39 -9.38
CA GLY A 45 -9.18 10.76 -8.56
C GLY A 45 -9.75 9.92 -7.42
N LEU A 46 -10.78 10.41 -6.71
CA LEU A 46 -11.47 9.62 -5.68
C LEU A 46 -12.13 8.38 -6.28
N GLN A 47 -12.77 8.51 -7.43
CA GLN A 47 -13.34 7.36 -8.13
C GLN A 47 -12.27 6.36 -8.59
N ALA A 48 -11.12 6.84 -9.05
CA ALA A 48 -10.00 5.98 -9.42
C ALA A 48 -9.45 5.18 -8.23
N LEU A 49 -9.33 5.79 -7.04
CA LEU A 49 -8.98 5.09 -5.81
C LEU A 49 -10.02 4.03 -5.42
N THR A 50 -11.31 4.34 -5.59
CA THR A 50 -12.38 3.37 -5.34
C THR A 50 -12.26 2.18 -6.31
N TYR A 51 -11.99 2.43 -7.58
CA TYR A 51 -11.76 1.35 -8.55
C TYR A 51 -10.49 0.55 -8.24
N ASP A 52 -9.44 1.18 -7.73
CA ASP A 52 -8.25 0.48 -7.27
C ASP A 52 -8.57 -0.47 -6.10
N ALA A 53 -9.35 0.00 -5.11
CA ALA A 53 -9.79 -0.85 -4.00
C ALA A 53 -10.57 -2.09 -4.49
N TYR A 54 -11.44 -1.94 -5.48
CA TYR A 54 -12.11 -3.09 -6.12
C TYR A 54 -11.14 -3.96 -6.92
N ALA A 55 -10.18 -3.34 -7.62
CA ALA A 55 -9.23 -4.07 -8.45
C ALA A 55 -8.32 -5.00 -7.63
N GLN A 56 -7.99 -4.62 -6.39
CA GLN A 56 -7.22 -5.46 -5.48
C GLN A 56 -7.95 -6.78 -5.14
N LEU A 57 -9.28 -6.82 -5.16
CA LEU A 57 -10.05 -8.06 -4.98
C LEU A 57 -9.74 -9.11 -6.05
N LYS A 58 -9.28 -8.68 -7.24
CA LYS A 58 -8.86 -9.59 -8.30
C LYS A 58 -7.71 -10.49 -7.86
N ASN A 59 -6.79 -9.99 -7.05
CA ASN A 59 -5.65 -10.77 -6.56
C ASN A 59 -6.13 -11.95 -5.69
N ILE A 60 -7.25 -11.78 -5.00
CA ILE A 60 -7.84 -12.81 -4.12
C ILE A 60 -8.79 -13.71 -4.88
N PHE A 61 -9.73 -13.13 -5.67
CA PHE A 61 -10.86 -13.88 -6.25
C PHE A 61 -10.65 -14.33 -7.70
N ASN A 62 -9.62 -13.83 -8.39
CA ASN A 62 -9.32 -14.20 -9.79
C ASN A 62 -7.85 -14.59 -9.99
N SER A 63 -7.13 -14.94 -8.92
CA SER A 63 -5.80 -15.51 -9.00
C SER A 63 -5.84 -17.02 -9.25
N SER A 64 -4.71 -17.59 -9.67
CA SER A 64 -4.54 -19.04 -9.74
C SER A 64 -4.69 -19.71 -8.35
N ASP A 65 -4.50 -18.94 -7.29
CA ASP A 65 -4.52 -19.41 -5.91
C ASP A 65 -5.91 -19.33 -5.26
N VAL A 66 -6.94 -18.81 -5.95
CA VAL A 66 -8.30 -18.70 -5.41
C VAL A 66 -8.83 -20.02 -4.87
N THR A 67 -8.56 -21.13 -5.57
CA THR A 67 -8.96 -22.46 -5.13
C THR A 67 -8.20 -22.89 -3.87
N ALA A 68 -6.92 -22.52 -3.78
CA ALA A 68 -6.12 -22.78 -2.59
C ALA A 68 -6.62 -21.97 -1.39
N TYR A 69 -7.06 -20.72 -1.58
CA TYR A 69 -7.55 -19.88 -0.49
C TYR A 69 -8.88 -20.36 0.10
N PHE A 70 -9.81 -20.81 -0.74
CA PHE A 70 -11.18 -21.05 -0.31
C PHE A 70 -11.61 -22.51 -0.31
N ASN A 71 -10.91 -23.40 -0.99
CA ASN A 71 -11.32 -24.79 -1.17
C ASN A 71 -10.30 -25.82 -0.63
N SER A 72 -9.01 -25.44 -0.52
CA SER A 72 -8.01 -26.36 0.00
C SER A 72 -8.25 -26.68 1.49
N GLY A 73 -8.02 -27.93 1.87
CA GLY A 73 -8.24 -28.39 3.25
C GLY A 73 -9.70 -28.69 3.61
N THR A 74 -10.62 -28.55 2.64
CA THR A 74 -12.02 -28.96 2.81
C THR A 74 -12.23 -30.42 2.34
N ASP A 75 -13.35 -31.00 2.72
CA ASP A 75 -13.79 -32.33 2.28
C ASP A 75 -14.31 -32.38 0.84
N LEU A 76 -14.54 -31.22 0.24
CA LEU A 76 -15.11 -31.05 -1.10
C LEU A 76 -14.06 -30.95 -2.19
N TYR A 77 -12.80 -30.69 -1.85
CA TYR A 77 -11.76 -30.38 -2.83
C TYR A 77 -10.45 -31.13 -2.54
N GLN A 78 -9.96 -31.80 -3.58
CA GLN A 78 -8.63 -32.38 -3.59
C GLN A 78 -7.85 -31.87 -4.80
N ASP A 79 -6.67 -31.30 -4.57
CA ASP A 79 -5.78 -30.93 -5.65
C ASP A 79 -5.20 -32.16 -6.35
N GLY A 80 -5.40 -32.24 -7.67
CA GLY A 80 -4.86 -33.32 -8.50
C GLY A 80 -3.36 -33.18 -8.80
N ARG A 81 -2.77 -32.01 -8.54
CA ARG A 81 -1.33 -31.76 -8.63
C ARG A 81 -0.71 -31.80 -7.26
N ASN A 82 0.54 -32.26 -7.21
CA ASN A 82 1.34 -32.29 -6.00
C ASN A 82 2.16 -31.02 -5.80
N ASP A 83 1.66 -29.88 -6.25
CA ASP A 83 2.47 -28.67 -6.30
C ASP A 83 2.12 -27.63 -5.22
N ILE A 84 1.48 -26.52 -5.62
CA ILE A 84 1.38 -25.30 -4.82
C ILE A 84 0.49 -25.45 -3.61
N SER A 85 -0.62 -26.20 -3.71
CA SER A 85 -1.62 -26.30 -2.64
C SER A 85 -1.50 -27.58 -1.80
N ALA A 86 -0.51 -28.44 -2.09
CA ALA A 86 -0.34 -29.70 -1.38
C ALA A 86 -0.20 -29.53 0.15
N ALA A 87 0.47 -28.48 0.58
CA ALA A 87 0.59 -28.16 2.00
C ALA A 87 -0.75 -27.80 2.64
N LEU A 88 -1.60 -27.08 1.91
CA LEU A 88 -2.91 -26.60 2.40
C LEU A 88 -3.95 -27.72 2.41
N HIS A 89 -4.01 -28.58 1.38
CA HIS A 89 -5.03 -29.63 1.32
C HIS A 89 -4.66 -30.92 2.05
N ARG A 90 -3.35 -31.22 2.19
CA ARG A 90 -2.85 -32.43 2.91
C ARG A 90 -2.35 -32.12 4.30
N TRP A 91 -2.26 -30.88 4.67
CA TRP A 91 -1.70 -30.40 5.95
C TRP A 91 -0.27 -30.93 6.18
N SER A 92 0.45 -31.20 5.08
CA SER A 92 1.82 -31.71 5.11
C SER A 92 2.81 -30.59 4.84
N ASN A 93 3.81 -30.45 5.71
CA ASN A 93 4.82 -29.37 5.62
C ASN A 93 4.21 -27.95 5.58
N PHE A 94 3.04 -27.79 6.20
CA PHE A 94 2.39 -26.49 6.31
C PHE A 94 3.10 -25.64 7.35
N THR A 95 3.64 -24.50 6.95
CA THR A 95 4.37 -23.57 7.82
C THR A 95 3.82 -22.16 7.66
N PRO A 96 4.03 -21.27 8.64
CA PRO A 96 3.64 -19.86 8.53
C PRO A 96 4.27 -19.12 7.33
N GLU A 97 5.40 -19.61 6.82
CA GLU A 97 6.11 -19.06 5.66
C GLU A 97 5.54 -19.56 4.32
N ASN A 98 4.45 -20.34 4.34
CA ASN A 98 3.82 -20.79 3.10
C ASN A 98 3.43 -19.60 2.22
N GLY A 99 3.92 -19.60 0.96
CA GLY A 99 3.77 -18.48 0.05
C GLY A 99 2.31 -18.12 -0.24
N THR A 100 1.43 -19.10 -0.37
CA THR A 100 0.00 -18.90 -0.62
C THR A 100 -0.65 -18.16 0.56
N VAL A 101 -0.37 -18.57 1.80
CA VAL A 101 -0.87 -17.90 3.01
C VAL A 101 -0.35 -16.49 3.12
N LYS A 102 0.95 -16.30 2.87
CA LYS A 102 1.58 -14.98 2.88
C LYS A 102 0.96 -14.06 1.84
N ASN A 103 0.77 -14.53 0.61
CA ASN A 103 0.19 -13.73 -0.47
C ASN A 103 -1.23 -13.29 -0.11
N PHE A 104 -2.08 -14.21 0.34
CA PHE A 104 -3.44 -13.88 0.76
C PHE A 104 -3.48 -12.79 1.84
N TYR A 105 -2.62 -12.91 2.85
CA TYR A 105 -2.50 -11.92 3.92
C TYR A 105 -2.07 -10.55 3.37
N THR A 106 -1.05 -10.54 2.51
CA THR A 106 -0.52 -9.31 1.90
C THR A 106 -1.57 -8.66 0.99
N ASP A 107 -2.23 -9.43 0.12
CA ASP A 107 -3.26 -8.92 -0.80
C ASP A 107 -4.43 -8.26 -0.05
N CYS A 108 -4.84 -8.84 1.09
CA CYS A 108 -5.85 -8.21 1.93
C CYS A 108 -5.40 -6.86 2.48
N TYR A 109 -4.17 -6.74 2.97
CA TYR A 109 -3.67 -5.47 3.51
C TYR A 109 -3.37 -4.43 2.42
N ASP A 110 -2.98 -4.86 1.22
CA ASP A 110 -2.86 -3.96 0.07
C ASP A 110 -4.24 -3.38 -0.31
N GLY A 111 -5.29 -4.21 -0.27
CA GLY A 111 -6.66 -3.75 -0.45
C GLY A 111 -7.12 -2.78 0.64
N ILE A 112 -6.84 -3.07 1.91
CA ILE A 112 -7.14 -2.16 3.04
C ILE A 112 -6.43 -0.83 2.86
N ARG A 113 -5.15 -0.83 2.44
CA ARG A 113 -4.40 0.38 2.17
C ARG A 113 -5.06 1.23 1.08
N SER A 114 -5.55 0.63 0.00
CA SER A 114 -6.30 1.33 -1.06
C SER A 114 -7.59 1.95 -0.52
N CYS A 115 -8.32 1.26 0.36
CA CYS A 115 -9.52 1.79 1.01
C CYS A 115 -9.23 2.97 1.93
N LEU A 116 -8.16 2.89 2.72
CA LEU A 116 -7.73 4.00 3.59
C LEU A 116 -7.26 5.22 2.80
N ALA A 117 -6.68 5.02 1.60
CA ALA A 117 -6.32 6.12 0.71
C ALA A 117 -7.54 6.94 0.29
N ILE A 118 -8.69 6.31 0.03
CA ILE A 118 -9.94 7.00 -0.31
C ILE A 118 -10.32 7.97 0.82
N GLN A 119 -10.34 7.50 2.06
CA GLN A 119 -10.69 8.33 3.22
C GLN A 119 -9.70 9.48 3.40
N TYR A 120 -8.41 9.20 3.24
CA TYR A 120 -7.35 10.19 3.38
C TYR A 120 -7.46 11.32 2.36
N TYR A 121 -7.63 11.01 1.07
CA TYR A 121 -7.71 12.01 0.02
C TYR A 121 -9.09 12.70 -0.03
N ALA A 122 -10.18 12.01 0.31
CA ALA A 122 -11.49 12.62 0.43
C ALA A 122 -11.53 13.72 1.50
N ALA A 123 -10.84 13.53 2.63
CA ALA A 123 -10.75 14.55 3.69
C ALA A 123 -10.05 15.83 3.22
N GLN A 124 -9.17 15.76 2.22
CA GLN A 124 -8.43 16.89 1.66
C GLN A 124 -9.09 17.46 0.39
N SER A 125 -10.13 16.81 -0.11
CA SER A 125 -10.81 17.18 -1.36
C SER A 125 -11.78 18.34 -1.14
N THR A 126 -11.95 19.16 -2.18
CA THR A 126 -12.93 20.26 -2.24
C THR A 126 -14.19 19.90 -3.05
N VAL A 127 -14.32 18.64 -3.50
CA VAL A 127 -15.53 18.16 -4.20
C VAL A 127 -16.75 18.18 -3.30
N SER A 128 -17.95 18.05 -3.87
CA SER A 128 -19.19 18.03 -3.08
C SER A 128 -19.19 16.89 -2.05
N GLU A 129 -19.86 17.11 -0.92
CA GLU A 129 -19.91 16.13 0.16
C GLU A 129 -20.55 14.82 -0.27
N ASP A 130 -21.55 14.86 -1.16
CA ASP A 130 -22.18 13.65 -1.72
C ASP A 130 -21.19 12.76 -2.48
N ILE A 131 -20.27 13.37 -3.24
CA ILE A 131 -19.22 12.62 -3.98
C ILE A 131 -18.22 12.01 -3.00
N LYS A 132 -17.79 12.78 -1.99
CA LYS A 132 -16.88 12.28 -0.97
C LYS A 132 -17.50 11.11 -0.22
N GLN A 133 -18.70 11.30 0.30
CA GLN A 133 -19.37 10.31 1.12
C GLN A 133 -19.63 9.02 0.36
N LYS A 134 -20.06 9.11 -0.91
CA LYS A 134 -20.23 7.95 -1.76
C LYS A 134 -18.95 7.12 -1.86
N ASN A 135 -17.81 7.74 -2.18
CA ASN A 135 -16.54 7.02 -2.33
C ASN A 135 -16.05 6.47 -0.98
N ILE A 136 -16.24 7.22 0.11
CA ILE A 136 -15.88 6.76 1.46
C ILE A 136 -16.71 5.53 1.85
N ASP A 137 -18.01 5.54 1.61
CA ASP A 137 -18.90 4.44 1.99
C ASP A 137 -18.58 3.17 1.18
N GLU A 138 -18.34 3.33 -0.13
CA GLU A 138 -17.87 2.21 -0.96
C GLU A 138 -16.51 1.68 -0.47
N GLY A 139 -15.56 2.56 -0.17
CA GLY A 139 -14.24 2.19 0.37
C GLY A 139 -14.35 1.43 1.70
N ARG A 140 -15.19 1.91 2.63
CA ARG A 140 -15.43 1.24 3.91
C ARG A 140 -16.08 -0.13 3.76
N PHE A 141 -17.03 -0.26 2.84
CA PHE A 141 -17.64 -1.56 2.57
C PHE A 141 -16.59 -2.58 2.11
N ILE A 142 -15.70 -2.18 1.19
CA ILE A 142 -14.64 -3.05 0.67
C ILE A 142 -13.60 -3.33 1.78
N GLU A 143 -13.27 -2.35 2.59
CA GLU A 143 -12.38 -2.50 3.74
C GLU A 143 -12.90 -3.55 4.72
N CYS A 144 -14.19 -3.50 5.06
CA CYS A 144 -14.85 -4.51 5.88
C CYS A 144 -14.78 -5.91 5.25
N LEU A 145 -14.88 -6.03 3.92
CA LEU A 145 -14.73 -7.31 3.25
C LEU A 145 -13.31 -7.88 3.42
N TYR A 146 -12.27 -7.07 3.28
CA TYR A 146 -10.90 -7.51 3.50
C TYR A 146 -10.66 -7.95 4.95
N TYR A 147 -11.15 -7.18 5.92
CA TYR A 147 -11.06 -7.57 7.32
C TYR A 147 -11.86 -8.83 7.64
N TYR A 148 -13.04 -8.98 7.05
CA TYR A 148 -13.82 -10.23 7.16
C TYR A 148 -13.02 -11.44 6.66
N LEU A 149 -12.35 -11.32 5.51
CA LEU A 149 -11.49 -12.38 4.98
C LEU A 149 -10.31 -12.68 5.91
N LEU A 150 -9.68 -11.65 6.45
CA LEU A 150 -8.56 -11.78 7.38
C LEU A 150 -8.98 -12.47 8.68
N VAL A 151 -10.08 -12.03 9.30
CA VAL A 151 -10.56 -12.59 10.57
C VAL A 151 -10.96 -14.05 10.43
N ASN A 152 -11.65 -14.40 9.34
CA ASN A 152 -12.07 -15.79 9.13
C ASN A 152 -10.88 -16.75 8.92
N ASN A 153 -9.76 -16.28 8.37
CA ASN A 153 -8.62 -17.14 8.09
C ASN A 153 -7.53 -17.06 9.17
N PHE A 154 -7.38 -15.94 9.87
CA PHE A 154 -6.26 -15.71 10.80
C PHE A 154 -6.71 -15.39 12.24
N GLY A 155 -8.00 -15.26 12.50
CA GLY A 155 -8.50 -14.75 13.77
C GLY A 155 -8.18 -13.28 13.96
N GLY A 156 -7.79 -12.85 15.16
CA GLY A 156 -7.38 -11.46 15.39
C GLY A 156 -6.19 -11.06 14.51
N VAL A 157 -6.22 -9.85 13.98
CA VAL A 157 -5.21 -9.27 13.09
C VAL A 157 -4.93 -7.81 13.47
N PRO A 158 -3.81 -7.20 13.04
CA PRO A 158 -3.59 -5.77 13.21
C PRO A 158 -4.71 -4.94 12.56
N LEU A 159 -5.34 -4.07 13.33
CA LEU A 159 -6.36 -3.15 12.82
C LEU A 159 -5.71 -1.83 12.41
N VAL A 160 -5.51 -1.64 11.11
CA VAL A 160 -4.91 -0.44 10.53
C VAL A 160 -6.03 0.54 10.19
N THR A 161 -5.99 1.74 10.77
CA THR A 161 -7.02 2.78 10.61
C THR A 161 -6.48 4.06 9.99
N GLU A 162 -5.17 4.15 9.76
CA GLU A 162 -4.51 5.33 9.21
C GLU A 162 -3.82 4.98 7.90
N TYR A 163 -3.99 5.83 6.89
CA TYR A 163 -3.29 5.71 5.62
C TYR A 163 -1.82 6.11 5.76
N ALA A 164 -0.91 5.21 5.41
CA ALA A 164 0.52 5.49 5.32
C ALA A 164 0.91 5.72 3.85
N LYS A 165 1.44 6.89 3.53
CA LYS A 165 1.93 7.22 2.18
C LYS A 165 3.23 6.51 1.85
N GLN A 166 4.11 6.36 2.84
CA GLN A 166 5.44 5.79 2.71
C GLN A 166 5.65 4.68 3.74
N ALA A 167 6.51 3.73 3.41
CA ALA A 167 6.83 2.62 4.30
C ALA A 167 7.31 3.05 5.69
N GLY A 168 8.00 4.19 5.80
CA GLY A 168 8.46 4.75 7.07
C GLY A 168 7.36 5.33 7.98
N GLU A 169 6.15 5.51 7.46
CA GLU A 169 4.99 5.98 8.24
C GLU A 169 4.18 4.83 8.84
N ILE A 170 4.47 3.59 8.41
CA ILE A 170 3.79 2.40 8.92
C ILE A 170 4.23 2.17 10.37
N LYS A 171 3.28 2.29 11.29
CA LYS A 171 3.49 2.00 12.71
C LYS A 171 3.28 0.51 12.95
N GLU A 172 4.15 -0.10 13.73
CA GLU A 172 3.90 -1.45 14.24
C GLU A 172 2.62 -1.45 15.09
N GLN A 173 1.72 -2.36 14.76
CA GLN A 173 0.46 -2.51 15.48
C GLN A 173 0.34 -3.94 16.01
N PRO A 174 -0.06 -4.10 17.29
CA PRO A 174 -0.34 -5.43 17.83
C PRO A 174 -1.59 -6.01 17.14
N ARG A 175 -1.71 -7.32 17.20
CA ARG A 175 -2.95 -7.99 16.75
C ARG A 175 -4.10 -7.54 17.64
N ALA A 176 -5.16 -7.06 17.04
CA ALA A 176 -6.44 -6.87 17.71
C ALA A 176 -7.15 -8.22 17.90
N THR A 177 -8.14 -8.28 18.78
CA THR A 177 -8.98 -9.49 18.90
C THR A 177 -9.90 -9.61 17.68
N ALA A 178 -10.37 -10.81 17.38
CA ALA A 178 -11.29 -11.02 16.27
C ALA A 178 -12.61 -10.23 16.42
N GLU A 179 -13.04 -10.00 17.67
CA GLU A 179 -14.24 -9.20 17.96
C GLU A 179 -14.02 -7.70 17.80
N ALA A 180 -12.78 -7.24 17.83
CA ALA A 180 -12.45 -5.83 17.70
C ALA A 180 -12.20 -5.42 16.26
N VAL A 181 -11.93 -6.39 15.38
CA VAL A 181 -11.73 -6.20 13.94
C VAL A 181 -13.07 -6.25 13.22
#